data_252aadb4b328d2411c5c17d9792602ae
#
_entry.id   252aadb4b328d2411c5c17d9792602ae
#
_cell.length_a   1.000
_cell.length_b   1.000
_cell.length_c   1.000
_cell.angle_alpha   90.00
_cell.angle_beta   90.00
_cell.angle_gamma   90.00
#
_symmetry.space_group_name_H-M   'P 1'
#
loop_
_entity.id
_entity.type
_entity.pdbx_description
1 polymer ?
#
loop_
_entity_poly.entity_id
_entity_poly.type
_entity_poly.pdbx_seq_one_letter_code
_entity_poly.pdbx_strand_id
1 'polypeptide(L)'
;MLITDKLLLSYQRCHLRAFLDTCGDWKQLDPPSDFLLKLMRDSATYQQQALEDETYQQPYYPRGDWEAGAAATLSLMQQGVDRIYRGVLIQGEFGQTNGATTSLVGIDSQYFPEFGELPETPVHLSSSNLPSSNITLISRPHLLIKQPGQSKFGDWSYITADIWLSKRPKQEYQIIAAFHAHVLASVQETMPEAAWLMLRKKGWWQVNLDQRTPQMFEILDDCIQMIENRDKPEVFISRQKCNLCGWYTICHAEAESIKHLSLLPGVTASRYARLKTLEITDVEALANASSELLAEYPEFPDRVAFDVVQQAQSHLLNQPLLREEGSSATDFVTDVTDRSSATDFVTDVTDRSSAANTVGDLTNLTDVGVRKERIREEAEVNQFIILPEVVEKSLAKVNLVVRNTTENKPATSSIPAPILRNKPIPYSQSVFLPIAPIELYFDIEAEPELNLDYLHGVLVVDRCNNTEKFHGFLAESAAEEGAIWEQFLELMWTYPIAPIFHFCDYEVKTFKRLAKLYNTPAYLWKPVLKRFVDIHKQVTQKAIMPVESYALKPIARWLGFDWRDAKANGAQCVCWYDDWLKTGDRSLLEAIVRYNEDDCRATYIVKDWLTNFLLKHEP
;
A
#
# COMPACT_ATOMS: atom_id res chain seq x y z
N MET A 1 -28.49 13.68 -15.37
CA MET A 1 -27.42 12.80 -14.84
C MET A 1 -26.78 13.45 -13.66
N LEU A 2 -26.36 12.64 -12.65
CA LEU A 2 -25.80 13.13 -11.41
C LEU A 2 -24.30 12.81 -11.36
N ILE A 3 -23.45 13.83 -11.20
CA ILE A 3 -22.00 13.69 -11.06
C ILE A 3 -21.61 14.21 -9.68
N THR A 4 -21.00 13.34 -8.87
CA THR A 4 -20.52 13.69 -7.53
C THR A 4 -19.00 13.82 -7.51
N ASP A 5 -18.46 14.50 -6.51
CA ASP A 5 -17.03 14.56 -6.19
C ASP A 5 -16.43 13.13 -6.02
N LYS A 6 -17.18 12.22 -5.39
CA LYS A 6 -16.75 10.81 -5.24
C LYS A 6 -16.67 10.07 -6.57
N LEU A 7 -17.65 10.27 -7.44
CA LEU A 7 -17.65 9.65 -8.77
C LEU A 7 -16.46 10.16 -9.61
N LEU A 8 -16.21 11.48 -9.57
CA LEU A 8 -15.08 12.08 -10.28
C LEU A 8 -13.74 11.58 -9.72
N LEU A 9 -13.63 11.37 -8.40
CA LEU A 9 -12.46 10.74 -7.76
C LEU A 9 -12.30 9.28 -8.20
N SER A 10 -13.39 8.50 -8.24
CA SER A 10 -13.39 7.13 -8.74
C SER A 10 -12.94 7.07 -10.20
N TYR A 11 -13.40 7.99 -11.05
CA TYR A 11 -13.02 8.09 -12.46
C TYR A 11 -11.52 8.32 -12.65
N GLN A 12 -10.93 9.27 -11.89
CA GLN A 12 -9.48 9.53 -11.94
C GLN A 12 -8.64 8.31 -11.53
N ARG A 13 -9.15 7.49 -10.64
CA ARG A 13 -8.46 6.27 -10.19
C ARG A 13 -8.61 5.12 -11.16
N CYS A 14 -9.82 4.90 -11.67
CA CYS A 14 -10.15 3.84 -12.61
C CYS A 14 -11.47 4.16 -13.32
N HIS A 15 -11.43 4.33 -14.65
CA HIS A 15 -12.62 4.61 -15.46
C HIS A 15 -13.65 3.48 -15.35
N LEU A 16 -13.21 2.21 -15.39
CA LEU A 16 -14.10 1.05 -15.24
C LEU A 16 -14.78 1.05 -13.86
N ARG A 17 -14.09 1.44 -12.79
CA ARG A 17 -14.71 1.58 -11.46
C ARG A 17 -15.83 2.61 -11.49
N ALA A 18 -15.58 3.81 -12.03
CA ALA A 18 -16.61 4.85 -12.13
C ALA A 18 -17.80 4.40 -12.97
N PHE A 19 -17.55 3.67 -14.05
CA PHE A 19 -18.61 3.05 -14.85
C PHE A 19 -19.43 2.02 -14.06
N LEU A 20 -18.76 1.12 -13.33
CA LEU A 20 -19.42 0.12 -12.50
C LEU A 20 -20.16 0.73 -11.29
N ASP A 21 -19.61 1.81 -10.71
CA ASP A 21 -20.25 2.58 -9.65
C ASP A 21 -21.58 3.21 -10.09
N THR A 22 -21.79 3.41 -11.42
CA THR A 22 -23.02 4.01 -11.98
C THR A 22 -23.91 3.03 -12.73
N CYS A 23 -23.32 2.08 -13.44
CA CYS A 23 -24.00 1.19 -14.38
C CYS A 23 -23.90 -0.30 -14.00
N GLY A 24 -23.07 -0.64 -12.99
CA GLY A 24 -22.81 -2.02 -12.59
C GLY A 24 -23.93 -2.66 -11.75
N ASP A 25 -23.90 -3.98 -11.63
CA ASP A 25 -24.77 -4.72 -10.71
C ASP A 25 -24.14 -4.73 -9.30
N TRP A 26 -24.68 -3.94 -8.43
CA TRP A 26 -24.20 -3.76 -7.04
C TRP A 26 -24.24 -5.04 -6.19
N LYS A 27 -24.96 -6.06 -6.61
CA LYS A 27 -24.94 -7.38 -5.95
C LYS A 27 -23.61 -8.09 -6.13
N GLN A 28 -22.81 -7.65 -7.08
CA GLN A 28 -21.49 -8.20 -7.39
C GLN A 28 -20.35 -7.40 -6.73
N LEU A 29 -20.71 -6.35 -5.97
CA LEU A 29 -19.71 -5.56 -5.23
C LEU A 29 -19.14 -6.37 -4.08
N ASP A 30 -17.82 -6.46 -4.02
CA ASP A 30 -17.12 -7.10 -2.90
C ASP A 30 -17.39 -6.35 -1.59
N PRO A 31 -17.57 -7.04 -0.47
CA PRO A 31 -17.66 -6.39 0.83
C PRO A 31 -16.35 -5.66 1.14
N PRO A 32 -16.41 -4.51 1.83
CA PRO A 32 -15.20 -3.78 2.20
C PRO A 32 -14.31 -4.65 3.10
N SER A 33 -13.01 -4.68 2.82
CA SER A 33 -12.05 -5.36 3.68
C SER A 33 -11.94 -4.66 5.04
N ASP A 34 -11.54 -5.41 6.08
CA ASP A 34 -11.29 -4.85 7.42
C ASP A 34 -10.29 -3.70 7.37
N PHE A 35 -9.29 -3.82 6.50
CA PHE A 35 -8.29 -2.77 6.29
C PHE A 35 -8.89 -1.50 5.66
N LEU A 36 -9.79 -1.63 4.69
CA LEU A 36 -10.51 -0.48 4.14
C LEU A 36 -11.36 0.19 5.22
N LEU A 37 -12.06 -0.61 6.03
CA LEU A 37 -12.85 -0.10 7.17
C LEU A 37 -11.97 0.60 8.21
N LYS A 38 -10.78 0.07 8.52
CA LYS A 38 -9.80 0.75 9.38
C LYS A 38 -9.38 2.10 8.78
N LEU A 39 -9.01 2.14 7.50
CA LEU A 39 -8.61 3.39 6.83
C LEU A 39 -9.73 4.45 6.85
N MET A 40 -10.98 4.01 6.72
CA MET A 40 -12.14 4.92 6.82
C MET A 40 -12.29 5.48 8.23
N ARG A 41 -12.17 4.63 9.28
CA ARG A 41 -12.17 5.07 10.68
C ARG A 41 -11.02 6.04 10.98
N ASP A 42 -9.81 5.70 10.54
CA ASP A 42 -8.62 6.56 10.74
C ASP A 42 -8.78 7.92 10.04
N SER A 43 -9.38 7.93 8.83
CA SER A 43 -9.70 9.17 8.12
C SER A 43 -10.73 10.02 8.87
N ALA A 44 -11.79 9.40 9.38
CA ALA A 44 -12.81 10.11 10.17
C ALA A 44 -12.22 10.68 11.47
N THR A 45 -11.40 9.89 12.17
CA THR A 45 -10.70 10.34 13.39
C THR A 45 -9.77 11.52 13.09
N TYR A 46 -9.02 11.44 11.99
CA TYR A 46 -8.14 12.54 11.57
C TYR A 46 -8.94 13.81 11.24
N GLN A 47 -10.08 13.69 10.56
CA GLN A 47 -10.96 14.83 10.28
C GLN A 47 -11.47 15.48 11.58
N GLN A 48 -11.88 14.67 12.58
CA GLN A 48 -12.31 15.18 13.89
C GLN A 48 -11.16 15.89 14.62
N GLN A 49 -9.97 15.28 14.67
CA GLN A 49 -8.79 15.90 15.29
C GLN A 49 -8.39 17.21 14.61
N ALA A 50 -8.49 17.26 13.28
CA ALA A 50 -8.18 18.46 12.51
C ALA A 50 -9.13 19.63 12.79
N LEU A 51 -10.29 19.37 13.39
CA LEU A 51 -11.33 20.33 13.70
C LEU A 51 -11.57 20.51 15.21
N GLU A 52 -10.79 19.85 16.07
CA GLU A 52 -11.01 19.82 17.53
C GLU A 52 -11.00 21.22 18.15
N ASP A 53 -10.13 22.11 17.65
CA ASP A 53 -10.01 23.49 18.14
C ASP A 53 -10.84 24.50 17.34
N GLU A 54 -11.66 24.05 16.40
CA GLU A 54 -12.37 24.90 15.45
C GLU A 54 -13.88 24.93 15.74
N THR A 55 -14.46 26.13 15.73
CA THR A 55 -15.93 26.26 15.79
C THR A 55 -16.51 26.18 14.39
N TYR A 56 -17.44 25.25 14.17
CA TYR A 56 -18.12 25.08 12.90
C TYR A 56 -19.60 24.75 13.09
N GLN A 57 -20.39 24.95 12.02
CA GLN A 57 -21.76 24.46 11.94
C GLN A 57 -21.87 23.41 10.84
N GLN A 58 -22.75 22.45 11.01
CA GLN A 58 -23.02 21.42 10.02
C GLN A 58 -24.48 21.51 9.56
N PRO A 59 -24.77 21.49 8.24
CA PRO A 59 -26.14 21.45 7.75
C PRO A 59 -26.82 20.16 8.20
N TYR A 60 -28.04 20.26 8.68
CA TYR A 60 -28.86 19.11 9.08
C TYR A 60 -29.85 18.77 7.97
N TYR A 61 -29.81 17.56 7.44
CA TYR A 61 -30.73 17.07 6.42
C TYR A 61 -30.84 15.54 6.45
N PRO A 62 -31.95 14.94 5.93
CA PRO A 62 -32.08 13.49 5.81
C PRO A 62 -30.99 12.90 4.91
N ARG A 63 -30.47 11.74 5.28
CA ARG A 63 -29.42 11.07 4.51
C ARG A 63 -29.90 10.80 3.06
N GLY A 64 -29.08 11.19 2.07
CA GLY A 64 -29.38 11.04 0.65
C GLY A 64 -30.26 12.13 0.04
N ASP A 65 -30.80 13.04 0.86
CA ASP A 65 -31.58 14.19 0.39
C ASP A 65 -30.66 15.38 0.11
N TRP A 66 -30.05 15.35 -1.08
CA TRP A 66 -29.07 16.36 -1.48
C TRP A 66 -29.68 17.75 -1.65
N GLU A 67 -30.96 17.85 -2.05
CA GLU A 67 -31.66 19.13 -2.18
C GLU A 67 -31.86 19.77 -0.81
N ALA A 68 -32.33 19.01 0.17
CA ALA A 68 -32.44 19.50 1.54
C ALA A 68 -31.07 19.88 2.13
N GLY A 69 -30.02 19.08 1.81
CA GLY A 69 -28.65 19.36 2.22
C GLY A 69 -28.12 20.68 1.62
N ALA A 70 -28.35 20.92 0.35
CA ALA A 70 -27.94 22.15 -0.32
C ALA A 70 -28.71 23.38 0.19
N ALA A 71 -30.02 23.23 0.43
CA ALA A 71 -30.84 24.30 1.02
C ALA A 71 -30.36 24.67 2.43
N ALA A 72 -30.07 23.66 3.27
CA ALA A 72 -29.53 23.88 4.62
C ALA A 72 -28.13 24.53 4.57
N THR A 73 -27.25 24.09 3.67
CA THR A 73 -25.93 24.71 3.47
C THR A 73 -26.05 26.15 3.02
N LEU A 74 -26.91 26.43 2.04
CA LEU A 74 -27.15 27.77 1.52
C LEU A 74 -27.65 28.71 2.63
N SER A 75 -28.55 28.22 3.50
CA SER A 75 -29.04 29.00 4.67
C SER A 75 -27.89 29.38 5.62
N LEU A 76 -26.97 28.47 5.91
CA LEU A 76 -25.79 28.78 6.75
C LEU A 76 -24.84 29.78 6.04
N MET A 77 -24.66 29.67 4.73
CA MET A 77 -23.84 30.62 3.94
C MET A 77 -24.46 32.02 3.94
N GLN A 78 -25.79 32.13 3.82
CA GLN A 78 -26.54 33.42 3.90
C GLN A 78 -26.46 34.06 5.28
N GLN A 79 -26.40 33.27 6.33
CA GLN A 79 -26.18 33.74 7.70
C GLN A 79 -24.73 34.19 7.95
N GLY A 80 -23.83 33.94 7.03
CA GLY A 80 -22.42 34.29 7.15
C GLY A 80 -21.69 33.47 8.22
N VAL A 81 -22.03 32.18 8.38
CA VAL A 81 -21.35 31.27 9.31
C VAL A 81 -19.88 31.12 8.92
N ASP A 82 -18.96 31.29 9.87
CA ASP A 82 -17.52 31.36 9.57
C ASP A 82 -16.97 30.06 9.00
N ARG A 83 -17.44 28.88 9.50
CA ARG A 83 -17.05 27.57 9.00
C ARG A 83 -18.24 26.63 8.93
N ILE A 84 -18.44 26.01 7.76
CA ILE A 84 -19.51 25.03 7.54
C ILE A 84 -18.83 23.70 7.25
N TYR A 85 -19.05 22.71 8.10
CA TYR A 85 -18.50 21.36 7.94
C TYR A 85 -19.48 20.48 7.16
N ARG A 86 -18.97 19.73 6.16
CA ARG A 86 -19.75 18.84 5.29
C ARG A 86 -20.92 19.52 4.59
N GLY A 87 -20.71 20.73 4.09
CA GLY A 87 -21.69 21.43 3.29
C GLY A 87 -21.96 20.71 1.98
N VAL A 88 -23.20 20.79 1.50
CA VAL A 88 -23.62 20.27 0.18
C VAL A 88 -23.81 21.45 -0.77
N LEU A 89 -23.19 21.40 -1.94
CA LEU A 89 -23.31 22.40 -3.00
C LEU A 89 -23.83 21.71 -4.26
N ILE A 90 -24.76 22.34 -4.98
CA ILE A 90 -25.36 21.80 -6.20
C ILE A 90 -25.31 22.84 -7.30
N GLN A 91 -24.90 22.40 -8.49
CA GLN A 91 -24.97 23.16 -9.73
C GLN A 91 -25.82 22.40 -10.75
N GLY A 92 -26.84 23.06 -11.31
CA GLY A 92 -27.83 22.47 -12.22
C GLY A 92 -29.19 22.28 -11.57
N GLU A 93 -30.18 21.88 -12.36
CA GLU A 93 -31.55 21.64 -11.89
C GLU A 93 -31.75 20.13 -11.65
N PHE A 94 -32.34 19.78 -10.49
CA PHE A 94 -32.93 18.45 -10.34
C PHE A 94 -34.18 18.40 -11.22
N GLY A 95 -34.20 17.51 -12.19
CA GLY A 95 -35.43 17.28 -12.98
C GLY A 95 -36.57 16.92 -12.02
N GLN A 96 -37.67 17.67 -12.07
CA GLN A 96 -38.90 17.35 -11.33
C GLN A 96 -39.36 15.94 -11.74
N THR A 97 -39.03 14.94 -10.96
CA THR A 97 -39.64 13.62 -11.07
C THR A 97 -41.04 13.74 -10.47
N ASN A 98 -42.05 13.81 -11.34
CA ASN A 98 -43.45 13.78 -10.94
C ASN A 98 -43.69 12.62 -9.95
N GLY A 99 -43.81 12.92 -8.66
CA GLY A 99 -44.55 12.17 -7.67
C GLY A 99 -44.15 10.73 -7.34
N ALA A 100 -43.00 10.24 -7.77
CA ALA A 100 -42.48 8.96 -7.32
C ALA A 100 -41.45 9.17 -6.22
N THR A 101 -41.87 9.06 -4.98
CA THR A 101 -41.00 8.86 -3.82
C THR A 101 -40.15 7.61 -4.09
N THR A 102 -38.93 7.80 -4.56
CA THR A 102 -37.97 6.70 -4.70
C THR A 102 -37.49 6.37 -3.30
N SER A 103 -38.23 5.45 -2.63
CA SER A 103 -37.76 4.83 -1.40
C SER A 103 -36.47 4.08 -1.72
N LEU A 104 -35.36 4.59 -1.19
CA LEU A 104 -34.09 3.88 -1.09
C LEU A 104 -34.37 2.56 -0.34
N VAL A 105 -34.35 1.45 -1.07
CA VAL A 105 -34.44 0.12 -0.47
C VAL A 105 -33.19 -0.08 0.36
N GLY A 106 -33.38 -0.15 1.68
CA GLY A 106 -32.32 -0.22 2.67
C GLY A 106 -31.44 -1.46 2.50
N ILE A 107 -30.16 -1.24 2.53
CA ILE A 107 -29.25 -2.23 3.08
C ILE A 107 -29.40 -2.10 4.60
N ASP A 108 -29.72 -3.24 5.22
CA ASP A 108 -30.07 -3.40 6.62
C ASP A 108 -29.07 -2.65 7.53
N SER A 109 -29.58 -1.74 8.36
CA SER A 109 -28.83 -0.85 9.25
C SER A 109 -28.10 -1.57 10.39
N GLN A 110 -28.12 -2.89 10.43
CA GLN A 110 -27.48 -3.72 11.47
C GLN A 110 -25.97 -3.90 11.31
N TYR A 111 -25.39 -3.55 10.16
CA TYR A 111 -23.96 -3.81 9.90
C TYR A 111 -23.02 -2.61 10.03
N PHE A 112 -23.53 -1.39 10.36
CA PHE A 112 -22.68 -0.22 10.37
C PHE A 112 -22.90 0.66 11.60
N PRO A 113 -21.95 0.71 12.53
CA PRO A 113 -21.94 1.73 13.57
C PRO A 113 -21.72 3.13 12.97
N GLU A 114 -22.08 4.17 13.68
CA GLU A 114 -22.21 5.59 13.31
C GLU A 114 -20.94 6.27 12.70
N PHE A 115 -19.94 5.53 12.26
CA PHE A 115 -18.64 6.03 11.83
C PHE A 115 -18.33 5.67 10.38
N GLY A 116 -18.31 6.70 9.55
CA GLY A 116 -17.79 6.61 8.19
C GLY A 116 -18.89 6.44 7.12
N GLU A 117 -18.84 7.30 6.13
CA GLU A 117 -19.71 7.22 4.96
C GLU A 117 -19.38 5.96 4.17
N LEU A 118 -20.29 4.99 4.22
CA LEU A 118 -20.30 3.88 3.28
C LEU A 118 -20.42 4.39 1.84
N PRO A 119 -19.98 3.61 0.84
CA PRO A 119 -20.30 3.92 -0.54
C PRO A 119 -21.81 4.13 -0.66
N GLU A 120 -22.19 5.29 -1.13
CA GLU A 120 -23.60 5.63 -1.35
C GLU A 120 -24.19 4.63 -2.34
N THR A 121 -25.30 4.01 -1.99
CA THR A 121 -26.04 3.21 -2.97
C THR A 121 -26.44 4.12 -4.12
N PRO A 122 -26.15 3.75 -5.37
CA PRO A 122 -26.53 4.59 -6.49
C PRO A 122 -28.06 4.66 -6.60
N VAL A 123 -28.50 5.82 -7.03
CA VAL A 123 -29.87 5.99 -7.48
C VAL A 123 -30.02 5.18 -8.76
N HIS A 124 -30.70 4.04 -8.70
CA HIS A 124 -31.08 3.29 -9.89
C HIS A 124 -32.01 4.16 -10.73
N LEU A 125 -31.49 4.78 -11.77
CA LEU A 125 -32.29 5.37 -12.83
C LEU A 125 -32.83 4.22 -13.68
N SER A 126 -34.09 3.88 -13.47
CA SER A 126 -34.79 2.92 -14.34
C SER A 126 -34.73 3.43 -15.78
N SER A 127 -34.33 2.52 -16.67
CA SER A 127 -34.15 2.74 -18.10
C SER A 127 -35.50 3.02 -18.77
N SER A 128 -35.90 4.27 -18.87
CA SER A 128 -36.84 4.70 -19.91
C SER A 128 -36.84 6.23 -20.02
N ASN A 129 -36.26 6.74 -21.14
CA ASN A 129 -36.46 8.07 -21.67
C ASN A 129 -35.99 9.25 -20.79
N LEU A 130 -34.68 9.49 -20.71
CA LEU A 130 -34.14 10.78 -20.31
C LEU A 130 -33.83 11.62 -21.54
N PRO A 131 -34.37 12.84 -21.65
CA PRO A 131 -33.91 13.78 -22.66
C PRO A 131 -32.51 14.28 -22.28
N SER A 132 -31.64 14.31 -23.26
CA SER A 132 -30.29 14.85 -23.20
C SER A 132 -30.32 16.34 -22.84
N SER A 133 -30.08 16.73 -21.56
CA SER A 133 -29.59 18.08 -21.21
C SER A 133 -29.44 18.43 -19.73
N ASN A 134 -29.80 17.59 -18.74
CA ASN A 134 -29.70 18.02 -17.35
C ASN A 134 -28.63 17.27 -16.58
N ILE A 135 -27.39 17.80 -16.61
CA ILE A 135 -26.30 17.34 -15.76
C ILE A 135 -26.34 18.15 -14.46
N THR A 136 -26.42 17.45 -13.34
CA THR A 136 -26.38 18.04 -12.00
C THR A 136 -25.07 17.66 -11.33
N LEU A 137 -24.29 18.64 -10.92
CA LEU A 137 -23.04 18.46 -10.18
C LEU A 137 -23.32 18.59 -8.69
N ILE A 138 -22.88 17.61 -7.89
CA ILE A 138 -22.93 17.62 -6.44
C ILE A 138 -21.51 17.65 -5.89
N SER A 139 -21.24 18.62 -5.03
CA SER A 139 -19.96 18.87 -4.40
C SER A 139 -20.14 18.88 -2.88
N ARG A 140 -19.27 18.13 -2.17
CA ARG A 140 -19.32 18.02 -0.70
C ARG A 140 -17.93 18.23 -0.10
N PRO A 141 -17.42 19.48 -0.11
CA PRO A 141 -16.15 19.80 0.52
C PRO A 141 -16.24 19.53 2.03
N HIS A 142 -15.13 19.13 2.63
CA HIS A 142 -15.08 18.92 4.08
C HIS A 142 -15.37 20.22 4.84
N LEU A 143 -14.90 21.36 4.32
CA LEU A 143 -15.14 22.68 4.91
C LEU A 143 -15.46 23.71 3.84
N LEU A 144 -16.40 24.59 4.16
CA LEU A 144 -16.56 25.90 3.56
C LEU A 144 -16.11 26.94 4.60
N ILE A 145 -15.15 27.78 4.22
CA ILE A 145 -14.53 28.76 5.12
C ILE A 145 -14.85 30.17 4.60
N LYS A 146 -15.50 30.97 5.44
CA LYS A 146 -15.85 32.36 5.11
C LYS A 146 -14.60 33.22 4.96
N GLN A 147 -14.61 34.08 3.93
CA GLN A 147 -13.57 35.04 3.64
C GLN A 147 -14.19 36.42 3.38
N PRO A 148 -13.49 37.53 3.66
CA PRO A 148 -13.89 38.84 3.15
C PRO A 148 -13.91 38.83 1.63
N GLY A 149 -14.93 39.39 0.98
CA GLY A 149 -15.03 39.44 -0.48
C GLY A 149 -16.47 39.65 -0.92
N GLN A 150 -16.67 40.11 -2.16
CA GLN A 150 -18.01 40.31 -2.70
C GLN A 150 -18.57 39.01 -3.28
N SER A 151 -19.78 38.66 -2.89
CA SER A 151 -20.55 37.55 -3.45
C SER A 151 -22.03 37.88 -3.44
N LYS A 152 -22.90 36.97 -3.90
CA LYS A 152 -24.37 37.19 -3.76
C LYS A 152 -24.84 37.27 -2.31
N PHE A 153 -24.01 36.91 -1.35
CA PHE A 153 -24.35 36.99 0.07
C PHE A 153 -24.03 38.36 0.72
N GLY A 154 -23.26 39.20 0.01
CA GLY A 154 -22.81 40.52 0.52
C GLY A 154 -21.28 40.62 0.54
N ASP A 155 -20.75 41.20 1.63
CA ASP A 155 -19.32 41.50 1.79
C ASP A 155 -18.48 40.28 2.22
N TRP A 156 -18.96 39.07 2.00
CA TRP A 156 -18.21 37.82 2.21
C TRP A 156 -18.46 36.80 1.11
N SER A 157 -17.49 35.94 0.95
CA SER A 157 -17.53 34.77 0.09
C SER A 157 -17.04 33.55 0.87
N TYR A 158 -17.05 32.38 0.25
CA TYR A 158 -16.53 31.14 0.82
C TYR A 158 -15.44 30.57 -0.07
N ILE A 159 -14.50 29.89 0.56
CA ILE A 159 -13.52 29.02 -0.07
C ILE A 159 -13.73 27.58 0.38
N THR A 160 -13.25 26.62 -0.39
CA THR A 160 -13.33 25.19 -0.06
C THR A 160 -12.06 24.68 0.56
N ALA A 161 -12.19 23.73 1.49
CA ALA A 161 -11.05 23.01 2.03
C ALA A 161 -11.40 21.54 2.30
N ASP A 162 -10.46 20.65 1.95
CA ASP A 162 -10.59 19.21 2.13
C ASP A 162 -9.55 18.67 3.09
N ILE A 163 -9.96 17.77 3.98
CA ILE A 163 -9.12 17.13 4.98
C ILE A 163 -8.81 15.71 4.53
N TRP A 164 -7.53 15.43 4.22
CA TRP A 164 -7.08 14.14 3.72
C TRP A 164 -6.04 13.50 4.64
N LEU A 165 -6.21 12.23 4.95
CA LEU A 165 -5.24 11.43 5.71
C LEU A 165 -3.89 11.31 4.98
N SER A 166 -3.83 11.67 3.71
CA SER A 166 -2.63 11.65 2.88
C SER A 166 -1.53 12.58 3.39
N LYS A 167 -0.30 12.16 3.20
CA LYS A 167 0.90 12.97 3.53
C LYS A 167 1.32 13.91 2.39
N ARG A 168 0.79 13.72 1.17
CA ARG A 168 1.15 14.50 -0.04
C ARG A 168 -0.10 15.03 -0.73
N PRO A 169 -0.02 16.20 -1.40
CA PRO A 169 -1.11 16.74 -2.21
C PRO A 169 -1.18 15.99 -3.55
N LYS A 170 -1.80 14.80 -3.56
CA LYS A 170 -1.97 14.02 -4.79
C LYS A 170 -2.75 14.82 -5.84
N GLN A 171 -2.46 14.59 -7.13
CA GLN A 171 -3.14 15.29 -8.21
C GLN A 171 -4.66 15.09 -8.18
N GLU A 172 -5.10 13.87 -7.90
CA GLU A 172 -6.51 13.52 -7.80
C GLU A 172 -7.26 14.37 -6.76
N TYR A 173 -6.64 14.68 -5.60
CA TYR A 173 -7.23 15.55 -4.58
C TYR A 173 -7.27 17.02 -5.01
N GLN A 174 -6.25 17.47 -5.74
CA GLN A 174 -6.22 18.83 -6.27
C GLN A 174 -7.29 19.06 -7.35
N ILE A 175 -7.58 18.04 -8.18
CA ILE A 175 -8.67 18.05 -9.14
C ILE A 175 -10.03 18.11 -8.44
N ILE A 176 -10.22 17.34 -7.36
CA ILE A 176 -11.46 17.41 -6.57
C ILE A 176 -11.63 18.77 -5.90
N ALA A 177 -10.55 19.36 -5.37
CA ALA A 177 -10.61 20.72 -4.82
C ALA A 177 -10.98 21.78 -5.89
N ALA A 178 -10.51 21.64 -7.14
CA ALA A 178 -10.93 22.47 -8.26
C ALA A 178 -12.41 22.26 -8.63
N PHE A 179 -12.89 21.03 -8.59
CA PHE A 179 -14.31 20.71 -8.77
C PHE A 179 -15.17 21.36 -7.68
N HIS A 180 -14.78 21.26 -6.42
CA HIS A 180 -15.48 21.94 -5.30
C HIS A 180 -15.50 23.47 -5.52
N ALA A 181 -14.37 24.06 -5.90
CA ALA A 181 -14.28 25.50 -6.19
C ALA A 181 -15.18 25.93 -7.35
N HIS A 182 -15.28 25.12 -8.41
CA HIS A 182 -16.15 25.36 -9.56
C HIS A 182 -17.63 25.35 -9.17
N VAL A 183 -18.08 24.32 -8.44
CA VAL A 183 -19.49 24.22 -8.00
C VAL A 183 -19.81 25.34 -7.00
N LEU A 184 -18.89 25.66 -6.07
CA LEU A 184 -19.05 26.78 -5.15
C LEU A 184 -19.19 28.11 -5.88
N ALA A 185 -18.41 28.34 -6.94
CA ALA A 185 -18.50 29.55 -7.74
C ALA A 185 -19.90 29.76 -8.31
N SER A 186 -20.57 28.71 -8.78
CA SER A 186 -21.96 28.79 -9.26
C SER A 186 -22.96 29.11 -8.13
N VAL A 187 -22.71 28.55 -6.93
CA VAL A 187 -23.60 28.76 -5.76
C VAL A 187 -23.47 30.16 -5.19
N GLN A 188 -22.29 30.75 -5.16
CA GLN A 188 -22.06 32.08 -4.56
C GLN A 188 -21.92 33.22 -5.58
N GLU A 189 -22.00 32.89 -6.89
CA GLU A 189 -21.89 33.80 -8.04
C GLU A 189 -20.56 34.57 -8.10
N THR A 190 -19.54 33.98 -7.50
CA THR A 190 -18.18 34.52 -7.56
C THR A 190 -17.17 33.37 -7.42
N MET A 191 -16.05 33.46 -8.16
CA MET A 191 -15.00 32.44 -8.09
C MET A 191 -14.27 32.54 -6.75
N PRO A 192 -14.10 31.44 -6.01
CA PRO A 192 -13.31 31.45 -4.79
C PRO A 192 -11.85 31.75 -5.08
N GLU A 193 -11.21 32.57 -4.25
CA GLU A 193 -9.81 32.95 -4.41
C GLU A 193 -8.84 31.79 -4.21
N ALA A 194 -9.26 30.77 -3.45
CA ALA A 194 -8.42 29.60 -3.14
C ALA A 194 -9.26 28.35 -2.88
N ALA A 195 -8.62 27.20 -3.05
CA ALA A 195 -9.05 25.93 -2.51
C ALA A 195 -7.88 25.31 -1.75
N TRP A 196 -8.16 24.64 -0.63
CA TRP A 196 -7.14 24.14 0.26
C TRP A 196 -7.26 22.64 0.52
N LEU A 197 -6.12 21.99 0.73
CA LEU A 197 -6.02 20.62 1.24
C LEU A 197 -5.35 20.67 2.61
N MET A 198 -5.95 20.07 3.62
CA MET A 198 -5.33 19.80 4.91
C MET A 198 -4.74 18.40 4.88
N LEU A 199 -3.42 18.29 5.01
CA LEU A 199 -2.65 17.06 4.85
C LEU A 199 -1.95 16.68 6.15
N ARG A 200 -1.91 15.38 6.48
CA ARG A 200 -1.42 14.85 7.75
C ARG A 200 -0.01 15.31 8.18
N LYS A 201 0.92 15.52 7.23
CA LYS A 201 2.30 15.95 7.56
C LYS A 201 2.63 17.36 7.10
N LYS A 202 1.93 17.87 6.09
CA LYS A 202 2.23 19.17 5.49
C LYS A 202 1.33 20.29 6.00
N GLY A 203 0.27 19.96 6.77
CA GLY A 203 -0.75 20.93 7.17
C GLY A 203 -1.50 21.47 5.95
N TRP A 204 -1.79 22.76 5.96
CA TRP A 204 -2.52 23.44 4.90
C TRP A 204 -1.70 23.58 3.63
N TRP A 205 -2.29 23.15 2.50
CA TRP A 205 -1.71 23.23 1.16
C TRP A 205 -2.68 23.91 0.22
N GLN A 206 -2.30 25.04 -0.37
CA GLN A 206 -3.11 25.76 -1.35
C GLN A 206 -3.02 25.09 -2.72
N VAL A 207 -4.17 24.88 -3.35
CA VAL A 207 -4.28 24.32 -4.70
C VAL A 207 -4.14 25.43 -5.72
N ASN A 208 -3.35 25.21 -6.76
CA ASN A 208 -3.27 26.10 -7.90
C ASN A 208 -4.48 25.88 -8.81
N LEU A 209 -5.53 26.69 -8.62
CA LEU A 209 -6.78 26.59 -9.39
C LEU A 209 -6.60 26.89 -10.87
N ASP A 210 -5.73 27.84 -11.25
CA ASP A 210 -5.47 28.18 -12.67
C ASP A 210 -4.94 26.97 -13.45
N GLN A 211 -4.12 26.17 -12.80
CA GLN A 211 -3.57 24.94 -13.41
C GLN A 211 -4.56 23.76 -13.36
N ARG A 212 -5.33 23.62 -12.27
CA ARG A 212 -6.14 22.42 -12.04
C ARG A 212 -7.55 22.52 -12.63
N THR A 213 -8.11 23.71 -12.75
CA THR A 213 -9.47 23.89 -13.29
C THR A 213 -9.59 23.42 -14.75
N PRO A 214 -8.68 23.75 -15.68
CA PRO A 214 -8.74 23.20 -17.04
C PRO A 214 -8.68 21.68 -17.08
N GLN A 215 -7.76 21.08 -16.29
CA GLN A 215 -7.64 19.62 -16.19
C GLN A 215 -8.89 18.97 -15.60
N MET A 216 -9.50 19.62 -14.63
CA MET A 216 -10.76 19.17 -14.02
C MET A 216 -11.88 19.13 -15.06
N PHE A 217 -12.00 20.15 -15.93
CA PHE A 217 -13.02 20.16 -16.97
C PHE A 217 -12.81 19.05 -18.00
N GLU A 218 -11.59 18.79 -18.45
CA GLU A 218 -11.28 17.68 -19.35
C GLU A 218 -11.72 16.35 -18.74
N ILE A 219 -11.34 16.10 -17.49
CA ILE A 219 -11.69 14.85 -16.76
C ILE A 219 -13.21 14.76 -16.54
N LEU A 220 -13.86 15.86 -16.24
CA LEU A 220 -15.32 15.92 -16.02
C LEU A 220 -16.07 15.62 -17.33
N ASP A 221 -15.68 16.22 -18.44
CA ASP A 221 -16.30 16.00 -19.74
C ASP A 221 -16.13 14.56 -20.21
N ASP A 222 -14.93 13.98 -20.08
CA ASP A 222 -14.66 12.58 -20.40
C ASP A 222 -15.52 11.63 -19.54
N CYS A 223 -15.63 11.91 -18.24
CA CYS A 223 -16.46 11.13 -17.31
C CYS A 223 -17.95 11.20 -17.71
N ILE A 224 -18.45 12.39 -18.05
CA ILE A 224 -19.81 12.60 -18.52
C ILE A 224 -20.08 11.81 -19.78
N GLN A 225 -19.23 11.93 -20.80
CA GLN A 225 -19.35 11.23 -22.07
C GLN A 225 -19.36 9.71 -21.90
N MET A 226 -18.45 9.17 -21.08
CA MET A 226 -18.40 7.73 -20.79
C MET A 226 -19.72 7.22 -20.22
N ILE A 227 -20.33 7.96 -19.28
CA ILE A 227 -21.56 7.52 -18.61
C ILE A 227 -22.78 7.69 -19.53
N GLU A 228 -22.88 8.82 -20.26
CA GLU A 228 -23.99 9.09 -21.19
C GLU A 228 -24.04 8.10 -22.34
N ASN A 229 -22.90 7.80 -22.93
CA ASN A 229 -22.78 6.83 -24.01
C ASN A 229 -22.87 5.37 -23.52
N ARG A 230 -22.77 5.15 -22.21
CA ARG A 230 -22.63 3.81 -21.60
C ARG A 230 -21.44 3.03 -22.17
N ASP A 231 -20.37 3.73 -22.45
CA ASP A 231 -19.13 3.15 -22.97
C ASP A 231 -18.39 2.44 -21.82
N LYS A 232 -18.56 1.12 -21.72
CA LYS A 232 -17.85 0.33 -20.71
C LYS A 232 -16.36 0.33 -21.00
N PRO A 233 -15.53 0.90 -20.10
CA PRO A 233 -14.08 0.85 -20.24
C PRO A 233 -13.58 -0.60 -20.19
N GLU A 234 -12.50 -0.85 -20.90
CA GLU A 234 -11.80 -2.13 -20.89
C GLU A 234 -11.23 -2.42 -19.49
N VAL A 235 -11.29 -3.70 -19.10
CA VAL A 235 -10.70 -4.14 -17.83
C VAL A 235 -9.18 -4.00 -17.87
N PHE A 236 -8.59 -3.45 -16.81
CA PHE A 236 -7.15 -3.41 -16.61
C PHE A 236 -6.84 -3.61 -15.12
N ILE A 237 -6.21 -4.72 -14.78
CA ILE A 237 -5.84 -5.01 -13.39
C ILE A 237 -4.56 -4.26 -13.03
N SER A 238 -4.71 -3.26 -12.14
CA SER A 238 -3.58 -2.52 -11.55
C SER A 238 -3.38 -2.96 -10.12
N ARG A 239 -2.26 -3.60 -9.83
CA ARG A 239 -1.96 -4.10 -8.48
C ARG A 239 -2.03 -3.02 -7.41
N GLN A 240 -1.59 -1.80 -7.74
CA GLN A 240 -1.61 -0.68 -6.79
C GLN A 240 -2.99 -0.08 -6.56
N LYS A 241 -3.89 -0.12 -7.56
CA LYS A 241 -5.20 0.54 -7.50
C LYS A 241 -6.34 -0.40 -7.17
N CYS A 242 -6.21 -1.69 -7.51
CA CYS A 242 -7.29 -2.66 -7.38
C CYS A 242 -7.39 -3.32 -5.99
N ASN A 243 -6.33 -3.31 -5.18
CA ASN A 243 -6.28 -4.00 -3.86
C ASN A 243 -7.41 -3.60 -2.89
N LEU A 244 -7.92 -2.35 -2.98
CA LEU A 244 -9.00 -1.85 -2.13
C LEU A 244 -10.25 -1.49 -2.94
N CYS A 245 -10.36 -2.03 -4.15
CA CYS A 245 -11.50 -1.79 -5.03
C CYS A 245 -12.59 -2.84 -4.78
N GLY A 246 -13.81 -2.40 -4.49
CA GLY A 246 -14.95 -3.30 -4.30
C GLY A 246 -15.41 -4.03 -5.57
N TRP A 247 -14.85 -3.72 -6.74
CA TRP A 247 -15.11 -4.41 -8.00
C TRP A 247 -14.00 -5.40 -8.38
N TYR A 248 -13.04 -5.67 -7.46
CA TYR A 248 -11.87 -6.46 -7.78
C TYR A 248 -12.21 -7.86 -8.29
N THR A 249 -13.07 -8.59 -7.58
CA THR A 249 -13.38 -9.98 -7.91
C THR A 249 -13.96 -10.13 -9.33
N ILE A 250 -14.91 -9.30 -9.70
CA ILE A 250 -15.51 -9.36 -11.05
C ILE A 250 -14.54 -8.87 -12.14
N CYS A 251 -13.77 -7.80 -11.87
CA CYS A 251 -12.77 -7.32 -12.84
C CYS A 251 -11.66 -8.35 -13.05
N HIS A 252 -11.18 -8.99 -11.98
CA HIS A 252 -10.15 -10.02 -12.08
C HIS A 252 -10.66 -11.25 -12.84
N ALA A 253 -11.87 -11.74 -12.53
CA ALA A 253 -12.48 -12.84 -13.25
C ALA A 253 -12.69 -12.54 -14.75
N GLU A 254 -13.07 -11.30 -15.09
CA GLU A 254 -13.16 -10.85 -16.48
C GLU A 254 -11.78 -10.89 -17.15
N ALA A 255 -10.76 -10.33 -16.50
CA ALA A 255 -9.38 -10.34 -17.02
C ALA A 255 -8.82 -11.76 -17.20
N GLU A 256 -9.07 -12.67 -16.25
CA GLU A 256 -8.69 -14.08 -16.37
C GLU A 256 -9.38 -14.77 -17.54
N SER A 257 -10.69 -14.54 -17.72
CA SER A 257 -11.47 -15.18 -18.77
C SER A 257 -10.98 -14.86 -20.18
N ILE A 258 -10.47 -13.64 -20.38
CA ILE A 258 -9.92 -13.19 -21.67
C ILE A 258 -8.38 -13.27 -21.71
N LYS A 259 -7.74 -13.83 -20.69
CA LYS A 259 -6.26 -13.89 -20.56
C LYS A 259 -5.61 -12.52 -20.79
N HIS A 260 -6.15 -11.50 -20.13
CA HIS A 260 -5.78 -10.11 -20.34
C HIS A 260 -4.32 -9.85 -19.93
N LEU A 261 -3.59 -9.09 -20.76
CA LEU A 261 -2.16 -8.84 -20.56
C LEU A 261 -1.82 -8.11 -19.24
N SER A 262 -2.78 -7.40 -18.62
CA SER A 262 -2.56 -6.74 -17.33
C SER A 262 -2.31 -7.70 -16.16
N LEU A 263 -2.61 -8.99 -16.32
CA LEU A 263 -2.30 -10.02 -15.34
C LEU A 263 -0.81 -10.39 -15.35
N LEU A 264 -0.09 -10.09 -16.43
CA LEU A 264 1.33 -10.38 -16.52
C LEU A 264 2.17 -9.32 -15.77
N PRO A 265 3.17 -9.75 -14.97
CA PRO A 265 4.18 -8.85 -14.45
C PRO A 265 4.85 -8.03 -15.55
N GLY A 266 5.09 -6.75 -15.27
CA GLY A 266 5.76 -5.85 -16.21
C GLY A 266 4.86 -5.23 -17.29
N VAL A 267 3.60 -5.63 -17.42
CA VAL A 267 2.63 -4.97 -18.31
C VAL A 267 1.94 -3.82 -17.57
N THR A 268 2.48 -2.62 -17.67
CA THR A 268 1.86 -1.38 -17.15
C THR A 268 0.79 -0.87 -18.10
N ALA A 269 -0.03 0.09 -17.66
CA ALA A 269 -1.06 0.69 -18.50
C ALA A 269 -0.48 1.35 -19.77
N SER A 270 0.69 2.02 -19.68
CA SER A 270 1.38 2.61 -20.83
C SER A 270 1.90 1.55 -21.80
N ARG A 271 2.50 0.48 -21.28
CA ARG A 271 2.96 -0.66 -22.08
C ARG A 271 1.79 -1.38 -22.77
N TYR A 272 0.70 -1.60 -22.04
CA TYR A 272 -0.50 -2.19 -22.62
C TYR A 272 -1.10 -1.33 -23.74
N ALA A 273 -1.18 -0.01 -23.54
CA ALA A 273 -1.63 0.90 -24.59
C ALA A 273 -0.75 0.80 -25.86
N ARG A 274 0.57 0.69 -25.70
CA ARG A 274 1.48 0.47 -26.81
C ARG A 274 1.28 -0.90 -27.47
N LEU A 275 1.20 -1.99 -26.71
CA LEU A 275 0.94 -3.34 -27.23
C LEU A 275 -0.34 -3.39 -28.07
N LYS A 276 -1.39 -2.72 -27.59
CA LYS A 276 -2.66 -2.59 -28.32
C LYS A 276 -2.50 -1.89 -29.68
N THR A 277 -1.65 -0.85 -29.79
CA THR A 277 -1.37 -0.20 -31.08
C THR A 277 -0.58 -1.10 -32.05
N LEU A 278 0.07 -2.14 -31.52
CA LEU A 278 0.80 -3.15 -32.29
C LEU A 278 -0.04 -4.41 -32.55
N GLU A 279 -1.35 -4.37 -32.24
CA GLU A 279 -2.29 -5.49 -32.35
C GLU A 279 -1.89 -6.71 -31.48
N ILE A 280 -1.07 -6.50 -30.43
CA ILE A 280 -0.70 -7.51 -29.43
C ILE A 280 -1.67 -7.38 -28.26
N THR A 281 -2.72 -8.19 -28.25
CA THR A 281 -3.85 -8.04 -27.30
C THR A 281 -3.98 -9.19 -26.30
N ASP A 282 -3.29 -10.30 -26.51
CA ASP A 282 -3.33 -11.48 -25.64
C ASP A 282 -1.95 -12.04 -25.34
N VAL A 283 -1.89 -12.99 -24.40
CA VAL A 283 -0.64 -13.59 -23.92
C VAL A 283 0.08 -14.38 -25.01
N GLU A 284 -0.65 -15.04 -25.91
CA GLU A 284 -0.06 -15.83 -26.99
C GLU A 284 0.61 -14.93 -28.04
N ALA A 285 -0.06 -13.84 -28.44
CA ALA A 285 0.50 -12.84 -29.33
C ALA A 285 1.77 -12.20 -28.75
N LEU A 286 1.77 -11.88 -27.44
CA LEU A 286 2.92 -11.31 -26.76
C LEU A 286 4.08 -12.32 -26.64
N ALA A 287 3.79 -13.58 -26.34
CA ALA A 287 4.82 -14.62 -26.24
C ALA A 287 5.55 -14.90 -27.58
N ASN A 288 4.87 -14.64 -28.70
CA ASN A 288 5.41 -14.79 -30.06
C ASN A 288 5.94 -13.46 -30.64
N ALA A 289 5.87 -12.37 -29.91
CA ALA A 289 6.36 -11.07 -30.38
C ALA A 289 7.90 -11.01 -30.39
N SER A 290 8.47 -10.23 -31.34
CA SER A 290 9.91 -9.95 -31.33
C SER A 290 10.22 -8.92 -30.25
N SER A 291 11.13 -9.27 -29.34
CA SER A 291 11.63 -8.35 -28.32
C SER A 291 12.38 -7.15 -28.92
N GLU A 292 13.07 -7.36 -30.07
CA GLU A 292 13.80 -6.32 -30.80
C GLU A 292 12.83 -5.29 -31.38
N LEU A 293 11.69 -5.74 -31.92
CA LEU A 293 10.64 -4.84 -32.43
C LEU A 293 10.01 -4.03 -31.29
N LEU A 294 9.72 -4.66 -30.14
CA LEU A 294 9.19 -3.94 -28.99
C LEU A 294 10.19 -2.91 -28.45
N ALA A 295 11.49 -3.20 -28.50
CA ALA A 295 12.55 -2.31 -28.02
C ALA A 295 12.69 -1.01 -28.84
N GLU A 296 12.08 -0.92 -30.02
CA GLU A 296 12.03 0.33 -30.79
C GLU A 296 11.15 1.41 -30.13
N TYR A 297 10.32 1.02 -29.14
CA TYR A 297 9.39 1.92 -28.47
C TYR A 297 9.90 2.32 -27.06
N PRO A 298 9.75 3.60 -26.67
CA PRO A 298 10.29 4.11 -25.41
C PRO A 298 9.68 3.45 -24.16
N GLU A 299 8.48 2.87 -24.27
CA GLU A 299 7.84 2.12 -23.18
C GLU A 299 8.52 0.78 -22.90
N PHE A 300 9.31 0.28 -23.82
CA PHE A 300 10.00 -1.02 -23.75
C PHE A 300 11.51 -0.87 -23.99
N PRO A 301 12.29 -0.37 -23.03
CA PRO A 301 13.75 -0.52 -23.11
C PRO A 301 14.12 -1.98 -23.41
N ASP A 302 15.21 -2.23 -24.17
CA ASP A 302 15.62 -3.54 -24.72
C ASP A 302 15.37 -4.71 -23.77
N ARG A 303 15.74 -4.49 -22.51
CA ARG A 303 15.61 -5.48 -21.48
C ARG A 303 14.15 -5.72 -21.08
N VAL A 304 13.36 -4.66 -20.92
CA VAL A 304 11.94 -4.76 -20.56
C VAL A 304 11.18 -5.47 -21.67
N ALA A 305 11.50 -5.19 -22.93
CA ALA A 305 10.94 -5.87 -24.09
C ALA A 305 11.19 -7.39 -23.99
N PHE A 306 12.45 -7.79 -23.75
CA PHE A 306 12.80 -9.20 -23.58
C PHE A 306 12.08 -9.83 -22.39
N ASP A 307 12.10 -9.18 -21.21
CA ASP A 307 11.50 -9.70 -20.00
C ASP A 307 9.98 -9.90 -20.12
N VAL A 308 9.26 -8.98 -20.79
CA VAL A 308 7.80 -9.07 -20.97
C VAL A 308 7.43 -10.22 -21.91
N VAL A 309 8.19 -10.44 -23.00
CA VAL A 309 8.00 -11.57 -23.90
C VAL A 309 8.28 -12.90 -23.17
N GLN A 310 9.39 -12.98 -22.43
CA GLN A 310 9.72 -14.17 -21.65
C GLN A 310 8.68 -14.44 -20.54
N GLN A 311 8.11 -13.39 -19.94
CA GLN A 311 7.04 -13.52 -18.95
C GLN A 311 5.77 -14.13 -19.56
N ALA A 312 5.41 -13.70 -20.77
CA ALA A 312 4.29 -14.29 -21.50
C ALA A 312 4.55 -15.76 -21.86
N GLN A 313 5.78 -16.10 -22.31
CA GLN A 313 6.18 -17.48 -22.61
C GLN A 313 6.13 -18.36 -21.36
N SER A 314 6.69 -17.90 -20.24
CA SER A 314 6.64 -18.62 -18.96
C SER A 314 5.19 -18.89 -18.52
N HIS A 315 4.32 -17.89 -18.68
CA HIS A 315 2.89 -18.00 -18.33
C HIS A 315 2.15 -19.01 -19.22
N LEU A 316 2.38 -18.99 -20.54
CA LEU A 316 1.80 -19.96 -21.48
C LEU A 316 2.22 -21.40 -21.20
N LEU A 317 3.50 -21.59 -20.91
CA LEU A 317 4.07 -22.92 -20.63
C LEU A 317 3.74 -23.39 -19.21
N ASN A 318 3.29 -22.49 -18.34
CA ASN A 318 3.19 -22.69 -16.90
C ASN A 318 4.50 -23.25 -16.29
N GLN A 319 5.64 -22.75 -16.77
CA GLN A 319 6.96 -23.19 -16.36
C GLN A 319 7.89 -22.00 -16.10
N PRO A 320 8.74 -22.07 -15.07
CA PRO A 320 9.75 -21.04 -14.83
C PRO A 320 10.85 -21.12 -15.89
N LEU A 321 11.34 -19.98 -16.34
CA LEU A 321 12.45 -19.85 -17.27
C LEU A 321 13.67 -19.28 -16.54
N LEU A 322 14.87 -19.72 -16.94
CA LEU A 322 16.11 -19.15 -16.41
C LEU A 322 16.28 -17.74 -17.00
N ARG A 323 16.63 -16.78 -16.15
CA ARG A 323 16.96 -15.44 -16.60
C ARG A 323 18.44 -15.35 -16.93
N GLU A 324 18.80 -14.84 -18.11
CA GLU A 324 20.18 -14.71 -18.55
C GLU A 324 21.00 -13.77 -17.65
N GLU A 325 22.28 -14.10 -17.43
CA GLU A 325 23.21 -13.31 -16.61
C GLU A 325 23.47 -11.92 -17.21
N GLY A 326 23.67 -10.95 -16.35
CA GLY A 326 23.88 -9.55 -16.73
C GLY A 326 22.61 -8.69 -16.69
N SER A 327 21.53 -9.30 -16.40
CA SER A 327 20.22 -8.73 -16.37
C SER A 327 19.88 -8.16 -14.98
N SER A 328 19.93 -6.80 -14.77
CA SER A 328 19.45 -6.15 -13.55
C SER A 328 17.93 -5.97 -13.60
N ALA A 329 17.17 -6.72 -12.83
CA ALA A 329 15.70 -6.68 -12.79
C ALA A 329 15.11 -5.37 -12.20
N THR A 330 15.94 -4.35 -11.96
CA THR A 330 15.54 -3.16 -11.22
C THR A 330 14.40 -2.38 -11.86
N ASP A 331 14.36 -2.27 -13.20
CA ASP A 331 13.32 -1.48 -13.88
C ASP A 331 12.04 -2.27 -14.16
N PHE A 332 12.14 -3.60 -14.24
CA PHE A 332 11.00 -4.50 -14.42
C PHE A 332 10.30 -4.78 -13.08
N VAL A 333 11.05 -4.87 -12.00
CA VAL A 333 10.60 -5.27 -10.66
C VAL A 333 10.09 -4.09 -9.82
N THR A 334 10.51 -2.85 -10.11
CA THR A 334 9.98 -1.66 -9.40
C THR A 334 8.48 -1.45 -9.65
N ASP A 335 7.97 -1.93 -10.79
CA ASP A 335 6.52 -1.97 -11.05
C ASP A 335 5.83 -3.21 -10.44
N VAL A 336 6.61 -4.21 -10.01
CA VAL A 336 6.15 -5.53 -9.57
C VAL A 336 6.28 -5.72 -8.06
N THR A 337 6.93 -4.82 -7.34
CA THR A 337 6.90 -4.84 -5.88
C THR A 337 5.48 -4.55 -5.43
N ASP A 338 4.69 -5.61 -5.41
CA ASP A 338 3.51 -5.69 -4.58
C ASP A 338 4.04 -5.57 -3.15
N ARG A 339 4.04 -4.34 -2.69
CA ARG A 339 4.26 -4.02 -1.29
C ARG A 339 2.99 -4.50 -0.59
N SER A 340 2.88 -5.81 -0.42
CA SER A 340 1.76 -6.47 0.26
C SER A 340 1.80 -6.27 1.77
N SER A 341 2.82 -5.58 2.28
CA SER A 341 2.78 -5.08 3.65
C SER A 341 1.91 -3.82 3.70
N ALA A 342 0.98 -3.78 4.63
CA ALA A 342 0.15 -2.61 4.95
C ALA A 342 0.98 -1.32 5.15
N THR A 343 2.27 -1.46 5.40
CA THR A 343 3.27 -0.40 5.50
C THR A 343 3.39 0.47 4.25
N ASP A 344 3.13 -0.06 3.07
CA ASP A 344 3.36 0.70 1.84
C ASP A 344 2.20 1.61 1.43
N PHE A 345 1.00 1.33 1.88
CA PHE A 345 -0.11 2.29 1.77
C PHE A 345 0.12 3.54 2.66
N VAL A 346 0.91 3.38 3.71
CA VAL A 346 1.28 4.43 4.67
C VAL A 346 2.66 5.02 4.37
N THR A 347 3.57 4.26 3.76
CA THR A 347 4.98 4.65 3.55
C THR A 347 5.34 5.11 2.14
N ASP A 348 4.43 5.53 1.30
CA ASP A 348 4.77 6.31 0.09
C ASP A 348 5.51 7.64 0.45
N VAL A 349 6.40 7.58 1.45
CA VAL A 349 6.95 8.71 2.20
C VAL A 349 8.46 8.71 2.35
N THR A 350 9.20 7.71 1.93
CA THR A 350 10.66 7.82 2.04
C THR A 350 11.37 7.76 0.70
N ASP A 351 11.98 8.91 0.39
CA ASP A 351 13.10 9.22 -0.47
C ASP A 351 12.93 9.28 -1.99
N ARG A 352 12.74 10.52 -2.44
CA ARG A 352 13.72 11.12 -3.37
C ARG A 352 13.95 12.58 -2.96
N SER A 353 15.01 12.78 -2.22
CA SER A 353 15.60 14.11 -2.01
C SER A 353 16.36 14.50 -3.27
N SER A 354 15.93 15.53 -3.97
CA SER A 354 16.75 16.61 -4.49
C SER A 354 15.93 17.53 -5.38
N ALA A 355 15.58 18.69 -4.87
CA ALA A 355 15.63 19.97 -5.55
C ALA A 355 15.29 21.07 -4.55
N ALA A 356 16.18 22.00 -4.46
CA ALA A 356 16.29 23.05 -3.46
C ALA A 356 15.30 24.20 -3.68
N ASN A 357 15.04 24.90 -2.54
CA ASN A 357 14.84 26.32 -2.35
C ASN A 357 13.56 26.98 -2.90
N THR A 358 12.69 27.35 -1.97
CA THR A 358 12.57 28.75 -1.54
C THR A 358 11.78 28.82 -0.24
N VAL A 359 12.45 29.33 0.79
CA VAL A 359 11.88 29.60 2.11
C VAL A 359 11.20 30.97 2.07
N GLY A 360 9.93 30.99 2.40
CA GLY A 360 9.21 32.20 2.80
C GLY A 360 8.83 32.06 4.27
N ASP A 361 9.38 32.93 5.06
CA ASP A 361 9.28 33.08 6.50
C ASP A 361 7.84 33.33 6.96
N LEU A 362 7.31 32.46 7.82
CA LEU A 362 6.19 32.77 8.72
C LEU A 362 6.42 32.03 10.05
N THR A 363 7.14 32.74 10.91
CA THR A 363 7.19 32.46 12.35
C THR A 363 5.84 32.81 12.98
N ASN A 364 5.19 31.77 13.51
CA ASN A 364 4.38 31.74 14.74
C ASN A 364 3.31 30.67 14.62
N LEU A 365 3.56 29.52 15.21
CA LEU A 365 2.57 28.63 15.84
C LEU A 365 3.34 27.53 16.59
N THR A 366 3.75 27.87 17.79
CA THR A 366 4.17 26.95 18.84
C THR A 366 2.91 26.33 19.42
N ASP A 367 2.68 25.03 19.19
CA ASP A 367 2.11 24.12 20.20
C ASP A 367 1.90 22.65 19.76
N VAL A 368 2.56 22.18 18.71
CA VAL A 368 2.58 20.76 18.39
C VAL A 368 3.80 20.05 19.00
N GLY A 369 4.68 20.79 19.66
CA GLY A 369 5.92 20.31 20.30
C GLY A 369 5.68 19.48 21.57
N VAL A 370 4.64 19.80 22.35
CA VAL A 370 4.50 19.28 23.73
C VAL A 370 4.11 17.79 23.77
N ARG A 371 3.39 17.27 22.78
CA ARG A 371 3.01 15.85 22.77
C ARG A 371 4.15 14.93 22.27
N LYS A 372 5.03 15.45 21.41
CA LYS A 372 6.24 14.72 20.98
C LYS A 372 7.32 14.68 22.06
N GLU A 373 7.40 15.69 22.89
CA GLU A 373 8.31 15.68 24.04
C GLU A 373 7.84 14.75 25.15
N ARG A 374 6.54 14.64 25.42
CA ARG A 374 6.03 13.68 26.42
C ARG A 374 6.26 12.23 26.05
N ILE A 375 6.11 11.87 24.77
CA ILE A 375 6.46 10.52 24.27
C ILE A 375 7.98 10.33 24.25
N ARG A 376 8.76 11.40 24.06
CA ARG A 376 10.21 11.36 24.14
C ARG A 376 10.71 11.28 25.59
N GLU A 377 10.07 11.98 26.52
CA GLU A 377 10.43 11.90 27.94
C GLU A 377 10.07 10.53 28.56
N GLU A 378 8.97 9.89 28.15
CA GLU A 378 8.64 8.51 28.55
C GLU A 378 9.60 7.48 27.91
N ALA A 379 10.19 7.76 26.74
CA ALA A 379 11.20 6.91 26.10
C ALA A 379 12.62 7.18 26.63
N GLU A 380 12.92 8.37 27.14
CA GLU A 380 14.21 8.69 27.75
C GLU A 380 14.37 8.15 29.17
N VAL A 381 13.27 7.77 29.84
CA VAL A 381 13.34 7.14 31.18
C VAL A 381 13.69 5.65 31.13
N ASN A 382 13.55 5.01 29.96
CA ASN A 382 13.93 3.60 29.76
C ASN A 382 15.18 3.47 28.87
N GLN A 383 16.28 4.11 29.26
CA GLN A 383 17.62 3.76 28.76
C GLN A 383 18.02 2.40 29.32
N PHE A 384 17.60 1.32 28.71
CA PHE A 384 18.17 0.01 28.98
C PHE A 384 19.55 -0.08 28.32
N ILE A 385 20.56 -0.03 29.17
CA ILE A 385 21.92 -0.38 28.83
C ILE A 385 21.92 -1.90 28.61
N ILE A 386 22.23 -2.34 27.37
CA ILE A 386 22.58 -3.76 27.15
C ILE A 386 23.75 -4.06 28.05
N LEU A 387 23.52 -4.87 29.08
CA LEU A 387 24.57 -5.22 30.03
C LEU A 387 25.71 -5.92 29.29
N PRO A 388 26.97 -5.47 29.48
CA PRO A 388 28.15 -6.10 28.89
C PRO A 388 28.24 -7.61 29.14
N GLU A 389 27.65 -8.09 30.23
CA GLU A 389 27.59 -9.51 30.62
C GLU A 389 26.88 -10.42 29.62
N VAL A 390 25.88 -9.93 28.87
CA VAL A 390 25.16 -10.74 27.86
C VAL A 390 26.07 -10.96 26.65
N VAL A 391 26.85 -9.95 26.30
CA VAL A 391 27.81 -10.00 25.18
C VAL A 391 29.00 -10.90 25.56
N GLU A 392 29.52 -10.78 26.77
CA GLU A 392 30.61 -11.64 27.25
C GLU A 392 30.18 -13.10 27.35
N LYS A 393 28.95 -13.39 27.81
CA LYS A 393 28.41 -14.77 27.85
C LYS A 393 28.23 -15.32 26.43
N SER A 394 27.79 -14.55 25.47
CA SER A 394 27.64 -14.99 24.08
C SER A 394 28.99 -15.18 23.39
N LEU A 395 29.96 -14.27 23.61
CA LEU A 395 31.32 -14.43 23.10
C LEU A 395 32.08 -15.57 23.78
N ALA A 396 31.84 -15.80 25.06
CA ALA A 396 32.41 -16.95 25.78
C ALA A 396 31.88 -18.28 25.23
N LYS A 397 30.57 -18.37 24.90
CA LYS A 397 30.00 -19.55 24.24
C LYS A 397 30.59 -19.81 22.85
N VAL A 398 30.80 -18.76 22.07
CA VAL A 398 31.45 -18.85 20.74
C VAL A 398 32.90 -19.33 20.86
N ASN A 399 33.66 -18.82 21.84
CA ASN A 399 35.03 -19.28 22.09
C ASN A 399 35.09 -20.70 22.61
N LEU A 400 34.08 -21.18 23.37
CA LEU A 400 34.01 -22.54 23.84
C LEU A 400 33.70 -23.53 22.70
N VAL A 401 32.82 -23.17 21.77
CA VAL A 401 32.50 -23.97 20.59
C VAL A 401 33.73 -24.10 19.67
N VAL A 402 34.48 -23.02 19.50
CA VAL A 402 35.72 -23.04 18.68
C VAL A 402 36.83 -23.83 19.36
N ARG A 403 36.95 -23.81 20.72
CA ARG A 403 37.95 -24.59 21.46
C ARG A 403 37.61 -26.09 21.52
N ASN A 404 36.32 -26.44 21.61
CA ASN A 404 35.91 -27.87 21.67
C ASN A 404 36.01 -28.58 20.32
N THR A 405 36.16 -27.87 19.20
CA THR A 405 36.41 -28.44 17.88
C THR A 405 37.89 -28.66 17.55
N THR A 406 38.82 -28.22 18.44
CA THR A 406 40.29 -28.37 18.23
C THR A 406 40.95 -29.42 19.12
N GLU A 407 40.25 -30.00 20.11
CA GLU A 407 40.84 -30.94 21.07
C GLU A 407 40.22 -32.34 21.06
N ASN A 408 40.08 -33.01 19.92
CA ASN A 408 39.94 -34.46 19.90
C ASN A 408 40.49 -35.04 18.59
N LYS A 409 41.78 -35.39 18.62
CA LYS A 409 42.34 -36.40 17.73
C LYS A 409 42.41 -37.74 18.46
N PRO A 410 41.89 -38.80 17.89
CA PRO A 410 42.63 -40.04 17.78
C PRO A 410 42.98 -40.36 16.32
N ALA A 411 44.09 -41.07 16.22
CA ALA A 411 44.82 -41.39 15.04
C ALA A 411 44.12 -42.35 14.07
N THR A 412 44.54 -42.23 12.79
CA THR A 412 44.55 -43.20 11.70
C THR A 412 43.25 -43.63 11.05
N SER A 413 42.94 -42.96 9.92
CA SER A 413 42.74 -43.59 8.62
C SER A 413 42.69 -42.52 7.53
N SER A 414 43.37 -42.78 6.45
CA SER A 414 43.65 -41.92 5.31
C SER A 414 42.42 -41.64 4.45
N ILE A 415 41.85 -40.44 4.57
CA ILE A 415 41.02 -39.79 3.56
C ILE A 415 41.54 -38.35 3.41
N PRO A 416 41.83 -37.84 2.21
CA PRO A 416 42.38 -36.50 2.08
C PRO A 416 41.39 -35.44 2.52
N ALA A 417 41.79 -34.59 3.47
CA ALA A 417 41.03 -33.44 3.92
C ALA A 417 40.88 -32.43 2.78
N PRO A 418 39.66 -31.88 2.54
CA PRO A 418 39.52 -30.76 1.64
C PRO A 418 40.23 -29.56 2.23
N ILE A 419 41.04 -28.92 1.41
CA ILE A 419 41.84 -27.73 1.74
C ILE A 419 40.86 -26.55 1.96
N LEU A 420 40.51 -26.29 3.20
CA LEU A 420 39.83 -25.05 3.60
C LEU A 420 40.83 -23.86 3.55
N ARG A 421 41.12 -23.41 2.32
CA ARG A 421 41.68 -22.09 2.05
C ARG A 421 40.65 -21.28 1.27
N ASN A 422 39.57 -20.82 1.93
CA ASN A 422 38.78 -19.76 1.33
C ASN A 422 38.36 -18.80 2.47
N LYS A 423 38.77 -17.53 2.31
CA LYS A 423 38.12 -16.40 2.98
C LYS A 423 36.63 -16.50 2.69
N PRO A 424 35.74 -16.23 3.66
CA PRO A 424 34.31 -16.20 3.37
C PRO A 424 34.07 -15.20 2.24
N ILE A 425 33.60 -15.70 1.09
CA ILE A 425 33.15 -14.86 -0.02
C ILE A 425 31.93 -14.12 0.50
N PRO A 426 31.85 -12.80 0.37
CA PRO A 426 30.62 -12.08 0.71
C PRO A 426 29.46 -12.71 -0.08
N TYR A 427 28.39 -13.13 0.61
CA TYR A 427 27.22 -13.79 -0.01
C TYR A 427 26.58 -13.02 -1.18
N SER A 428 26.90 -11.74 -1.33
CA SER A 428 26.44 -10.88 -2.43
C SER A 428 27.08 -11.15 -3.80
N GLN A 429 28.08 -12.04 -3.90
CA GLN A 429 28.84 -12.30 -5.14
C GLN A 429 28.82 -13.77 -5.61
N SER A 430 28.13 -14.68 -4.91
CA SER A 430 28.02 -16.07 -5.37
C SER A 430 26.88 -16.21 -6.38
N VAL A 431 27.11 -16.95 -7.45
CA VAL A 431 26.08 -17.34 -8.43
C VAL A 431 24.99 -18.19 -7.77
N PHE A 432 25.32 -18.88 -6.68
CA PHE A 432 24.42 -19.74 -5.91
C PHE A 432 23.98 -19.10 -4.60
N LEU A 433 22.77 -19.50 -4.17
CA LEU A 433 22.30 -19.17 -2.84
C LEU A 433 23.16 -19.88 -1.79
N PRO A 434 23.45 -19.23 -0.64
CA PRO A 434 24.19 -19.88 0.44
C PRO A 434 23.42 -21.09 0.95
N ILE A 435 24.13 -22.21 1.12
CA ILE A 435 23.65 -23.42 1.77
C ILE A 435 24.46 -23.60 3.05
N ALA A 436 23.81 -23.78 4.17
CA ALA A 436 24.44 -23.90 5.48
C ALA A 436 23.78 -25.00 6.32
N PRO A 437 24.48 -25.60 7.31
CA PRO A 437 23.89 -26.56 8.25
C PRO A 437 22.70 -25.98 9.01
N ILE A 438 22.78 -24.69 9.39
CA ILE A 438 21.70 -23.92 10.00
C ILE A 438 21.37 -22.74 9.09
N GLU A 439 20.09 -22.56 8.81
CA GLU A 439 19.54 -21.46 8.02
C GLU A 439 18.46 -20.75 8.81
N LEU A 440 18.42 -19.42 8.73
CA LEU A 440 17.44 -18.59 9.41
C LEU A 440 16.53 -17.92 8.36
N TYR A 441 15.21 -17.96 8.59
CA TYR A 441 14.23 -17.30 7.73
C TYR A 441 13.49 -16.26 8.57
N PHE A 442 13.55 -15.01 8.17
CA PHE A 442 13.17 -13.86 8.97
C PHE A 442 12.09 -13.03 8.29
N ASP A 443 11.07 -12.67 9.06
CA ASP A 443 9.98 -11.81 8.65
C ASP A 443 9.51 -10.90 9.80
N ILE A 444 8.92 -9.73 9.48
CA ILE A 444 8.53 -8.70 10.44
C ILE A 444 7.09 -8.27 10.22
N GLU A 445 6.32 -8.14 11.34
CA GLU A 445 5.04 -7.46 11.33
C GLU A 445 5.12 -6.11 12.05
N ALA A 446 4.40 -5.11 11.50
CA ALA A 446 4.47 -3.74 11.99
C ALA A 446 3.10 -3.06 12.06
N GLU A 447 2.97 -2.06 12.94
CA GLU A 447 1.90 -1.07 12.93
C GLU A 447 2.47 0.28 12.47
N PRO A 448 2.24 0.65 11.21
CA PRO A 448 2.88 1.83 10.61
C PRO A 448 2.44 3.16 11.24
N GLU A 449 1.24 3.22 11.80
CA GLU A 449 0.71 4.42 12.42
C GLU A 449 1.43 4.73 13.73
N LEU A 450 1.78 3.69 14.47
CA LEU A 450 2.57 3.78 15.69
C LEU A 450 4.08 3.82 15.42
N ASN A 451 4.50 3.60 14.17
CA ASN A 451 5.91 3.40 13.78
C ASN A 451 6.57 2.30 14.63
N LEU A 452 5.85 1.20 14.85
CA LEU A 452 6.17 0.09 15.73
C LEU A 452 6.33 -1.20 14.91
N ASP A 453 7.46 -1.87 15.05
CA ASP A 453 7.67 -3.23 14.53
C ASP A 453 7.44 -4.21 15.69
N TYR A 454 6.20 -4.72 15.79
CA TYR A 454 5.73 -5.43 16.98
C TYR A 454 6.04 -6.94 16.99
N LEU A 455 6.42 -7.53 15.86
CA LEU A 455 6.75 -8.96 15.79
C LEU A 455 7.97 -9.19 14.89
N HIS A 456 8.97 -9.86 15.44
CA HIS A 456 10.11 -10.37 14.71
C HIS A 456 10.04 -11.89 14.70
N GLY A 457 9.67 -12.53 13.59
CA GLY A 457 9.60 -13.97 13.44
C GLY A 457 10.84 -14.57 12.80
N VAL A 458 11.36 -15.62 13.37
CA VAL A 458 12.52 -16.35 12.84
C VAL A 458 12.26 -17.85 12.84
N LEU A 459 12.24 -18.45 11.66
CA LEU A 459 12.26 -19.90 11.51
C LEU A 459 13.72 -20.36 11.42
N VAL A 460 14.15 -21.14 12.38
CA VAL A 460 15.47 -21.81 12.41
C VAL A 460 15.32 -23.19 11.77
N VAL A 461 16.04 -23.44 10.68
CA VAL A 461 16.06 -24.72 9.98
C VAL A 461 17.42 -25.38 10.17
N ASP A 462 17.46 -26.52 10.83
CA ASP A 462 18.64 -27.38 10.96
C ASP A 462 18.63 -28.44 9.87
N ARG A 463 19.45 -28.24 8.86
CA ARG A 463 19.56 -29.13 7.69
C ARG A 463 20.20 -30.48 8.02
N CYS A 464 21.04 -30.52 9.07
CA CYS A 464 21.71 -31.75 9.46
C CYS A 464 20.77 -32.71 10.18
N ASN A 465 19.93 -32.16 11.06
CA ASN A 465 18.99 -32.93 11.88
C ASN A 465 17.57 -32.99 11.30
N ASN A 466 17.33 -32.26 10.18
CA ASN A 466 16.01 -32.11 9.55
C ASN A 466 14.95 -31.65 10.56
N THR A 467 15.28 -30.61 11.33
CA THR A 467 14.37 -30.03 12.32
C THR A 467 14.16 -28.55 12.07
N GLU A 468 12.98 -28.09 12.43
CA GLU A 468 12.55 -26.70 12.29
C GLU A 468 12.05 -26.18 13.63
N LYS A 469 12.37 -24.93 13.93
CA LYS A 469 11.87 -24.25 15.12
C LYS A 469 11.57 -22.80 14.83
N PHE A 470 10.32 -22.40 15.02
CA PHE A 470 9.92 -20.99 14.93
C PHE A 470 10.13 -20.27 16.26
N HIS A 471 10.63 -19.03 16.18
CA HIS A 471 10.77 -18.11 17.29
C HIS A 471 10.04 -16.81 16.92
N GLY A 472 8.97 -16.46 17.65
CA GLY A 472 8.25 -15.20 17.51
C GLY A 472 8.58 -14.29 18.69
N PHE A 473 9.22 -13.16 18.44
CA PHE A 473 9.48 -12.12 19.42
C PHE A 473 8.40 -11.06 19.27
N LEU A 474 7.38 -11.10 20.13
CA LEU A 474 6.17 -10.29 20.04
C LEU A 474 6.17 -9.22 21.13
N ALA A 475 5.98 -7.95 20.71
CA ALA A 475 5.69 -6.83 21.58
C ALA A 475 4.17 -6.68 21.73
N GLU A 476 3.66 -6.85 22.92
CA GLU A 476 2.23 -6.66 23.23
C GLU A 476 1.88 -5.17 23.41
N SER A 477 2.90 -4.33 23.53
CA SER A 477 2.80 -2.88 23.60
C SER A 477 4.02 -2.21 22.96
N ALA A 478 3.91 -0.94 22.60
CA ALA A 478 5.02 -0.17 22.00
C ALA A 478 6.24 -0.06 22.92
N ALA A 479 6.07 -0.18 24.25
CA ALA A 479 7.16 -0.14 25.21
C ALA A 479 8.08 -1.38 25.15
N GLU A 480 7.60 -2.46 24.55
CA GLU A 480 8.33 -3.74 24.48
C GLU A 480 9.15 -3.91 23.20
N GLU A 481 9.05 -2.99 22.23
CA GLU A 481 9.79 -3.07 20.94
C GLU A 481 11.30 -3.21 21.17
N GLY A 482 11.88 -2.47 22.12
CA GLY A 482 13.30 -2.58 22.48
C GLY A 482 13.67 -3.96 23.04
N ALA A 483 12.82 -4.54 23.87
CA ALA A 483 13.07 -5.84 24.47
C ALA A 483 13.02 -6.98 23.43
N ILE A 484 12.05 -6.95 22.50
CA ILE A 484 12.01 -7.95 21.43
C ILE A 484 13.16 -7.80 20.44
N TRP A 485 13.63 -6.55 20.21
CA TRP A 485 14.82 -6.29 19.41
C TRP A 485 16.07 -6.93 20.02
N GLU A 486 16.27 -6.83 21.33
CA GLU A 486 17.37 -7.47 22.04
C GLU A 486 17.31 -8.99 21.96
N GLN A 487 16.14 -9.60 22.23
CA GLN A 487 15.93 -11.04 22.12
C GLN A 487 16.20 -11.56 20.71
N PHE A 488 15.76 -10.81 19.69
CA PHE A 488 16.05 -11.14 18.31
C PHE A 488 17.56 -11.14 18.03
N LEU A 489 18.30 -10.12 18.48
CA LEU A 489 19.75 -10.06 18.33
C LEU A 489 20.45 -11.20 19.07
N GLU A 490 19.99 -11.60 20.23
CA GLU A 490 20.53 -12.74 20.98
C GLU A 490 20.38 -14.05 20.16
N LEU A 491 19.22 -14.27 19.55
CA LEU A 491 19.04 -15.43 18.64
C LEU A 491 20.01 -15.36 17.45
N MET A 492 20.19 -14.17 16.84
CA MET A 492 21.12 -14.01 15.73
C MET A 492 22.56 -14.36 16.11
N TRP A 493 22.96 -14.07 17.34
CA TRP A 493 24.28 -14.41 17.86
C TRP A 493 24.40 -15.86 18.37
N THR A 494 23.27 -16.54 18.63
CA THR A 494 23.27 -17.99 18.87
C THR A 494 23.73 -18.77 17.63
N TYR A 495 23.45 -18.22 16.43
CA TYR A 495 23.85 -18.80 15.13
C TYR A 495 24.72 -17.81 14.33
N PRO A 496 25.97 -17.50 14.74
CA PRO A 496 26.73 -16.35 14.26
C PRO A 496 27.16 -16.42 12.79
N ILE A 497 27.14 -17.62 12.17
CA ILE A 497 27.54 -17.84 10.77
C ILE A 497 26.38 -18.22 9.86
N ALA A 498 25.18 -18.46 10.41
CA ALA A 498 24.03 -18.85 9.61
C ALA A 498 23.58 -17.71 8.67
N PRO A 499 23.27 -17.98 7.42
CA PRO A 499 22.62 -17.01 6.55
C PRO A 499 21.22 -16.68 7.05
N ILE A 500 20.78 -15.44 6.82
CA ILE A 500 19.45 -14.93 7.21
C ILE A 500 18.70 -14.60 5.93
N PHE A 501 17.77 -15.44 5.56
CA PHE A 501 16.94 -15.26 4.39
C PHE A 501 15.70 -14.45 4.76
N HIS A 502 15.37 -13.48 3.92
CA HIS A 502 14.19 -12.63 4.06
C HIS A 502 13.58 -12.36 2.68
N PHE A 503 12.39 -11.77 2.65
CA PHE A 503 11.71 -11.49 1.40
C PHE A 503 11.48 -9.97 1.23
N CYS A 504 12.12 -9.35 0.23
CA CYS A 504 12.20 -7.91 -0.01
C CYS A 504 13.14 -7.15 0.93
N ASP A 505 13.13 -5.81 0.85
CA ASP A 505 14.09 -4.93 1.51
C ASP A 505 13.58 -4.33 2.84
N TYR A 506 12.34 -4.66 3.22
CA TYR A 506 11.71 -4.12 4.42
C TYR A 506 12.49 -4.49 5.69
N GLU A 507 12.83 -5.77 5.84
CA GLU A 507 13.58 -6.30 6.99
C GLU A 507 14.94 -5.62 7.15
N VAL A 508 15.64 -5.37 6.03
CA VAL A 508 16.93 -4.66 6.04
C VAL A 508 16.77 -3.21 6.47
N LYS A 509 15.72 -2.53 6.01
CA LYS A 509 15.44 -1.12 6.38
C LYS A 509 15.05 -1.02 7.85
N THR A 510 14.16 -1.88 8.31
CA THR A 510 13.71 -1.97 9.70
C THR A 510 14.87 -2.33 10.63
N PHE A 511 15.67 -3.34 10.30
CA PHE A 511 16.84 -3.73 11.07
C PHE A 511 17.81 -2.55 11.29
N LYS A 512 18.10 -1.76 10.25
CA LYS A 512 18.93 -0.55 10.35
C LYS A 512 18.26 0.56 11.18
N ARG A 513 16.93 0.70 11.07
CA ARG A 513 16.14 1.67 11.84
C ARG A 513 16.19 1.35 13.33
N LEU A 514 15.93 0.10 13.72
CA LEU A 514 15.95 -0.36 15.11
C LEU A 514 17.35 -0.28 15.71
N ALA A 515 18.39 -0.69 14.96
CA ALA A 515 19.77 -0.56 15.42
C ALA A 515 20.15 0.89 15.74
N LYS A 516 19.64 1.86 14.96
CA LYS A 516 19.82 3.28 15.22
C LYS A 516 18.94 3.79 16.38
N LEU A 517 17.66 3.38 16.41
CA LEU A 517 16.69 3.81 17.42
C LEU A 517 17.15 3.42 18.83
N TYR A 518 17.61 2.17 18.99
CA TYR A 518 18.06 1.62 20.28
C TYR A 518 19.57 1.77 20.52
N ASN A 519 20.24 2.64 19.74
CA ASN A 519 21.68 2.91 19.88
C ASN A 519 22.54 1.64 19.95
N THR A 520 22.16 0.58 19.22
CA THR A 520 22.84 -0.71 19.22
C THR A 520 24.29 -0.54 18.74
N PRO A 521 25.31 -1.02 19.47
CA PRO A 521 26.70 -0.91 19.07
C PRO A 521 26.97 -1.54 17.70
N ALA A 522 27.74 -0.88 16.85
CA ALA A 522 27.98 -1.29 15.47
C ALA A 522 28.55 -2.72 15.34
N TYR A 523 29.33 -3.18 16.31
CA TYR A 523 29.92 -4.51 16.32
C TYR A 523 28.89 -5.62 16.59
N LEU A 524 27.70 -5.30 17.15
CA LEU A 524 26.62 -6.24 17.38
C LEU A 524 25.71 -6.42 16.16
N TRP A 525 25.39 -5.36 15.43
CA TRP A 525 24.41 -5.44 14.35
C TRP A 525 25.02 -5.52 12.94
N LYS A 526 26.17 -4.86 12.68
CA LYS A 526 26.77 -4.89 11.33
C LYS A 526 27.17 -6.29 10.85
N PRO A 527 27.74 -7.18 11.69
CA PRO A 527 28.03 -8.55 11.26
C PRO A 527 26.76 -9.36 10.97
N VAL A 528 25.68 -9.13 11.72
CA VAL A 528 24.38 -9.76 11.49
C VAL A 528 23.83 -9.32 10.13
N LEU A 529 23.81 -8.02 9.85
CA LEU A 529 23.31 -7.47 8.58
C LEU A 529 24.04 -8.03 7.35
N LYS A 530 25.33 -8.37 7.45
CA LYS A 530 26.10 -8.95 6.33
C LYS A 530 25.65 -10.35 5.94
N ARG A 531 24.86 -11.03 6.76
CA ARG A 531 24.34 -12.38 6.52
C ARG A 531 22.95 -12.38 5.87
N PHE A 532 22.34 -11.21 5.73
CA PHE A 532 21.02 -11.05 5.12
C PHE A 532 21.07 -11.38 3.63
N VAL A 533 20.13 -12.19 3.17
CA VAL A 533 19.97 -12.62 1.78
C VAL A 533 18.53 -12.41 1.35
N ASP A 534 18.33 -11.47 0.46
CA ASP A 534 17.01 -11.13 -0.08
C ASP A 534 16.58 -12.13 -1.14
N ILE A 535 15.62 -13.00 -0.80
CA ILE A 535 15.10 -14.06 -1.69
C ILE A 535 14.27 -13.48 -2.83
N HIS A 536 13.49 -12.42 -2.60
CA HIS A 536 12.76 -11.74 -3.66
C HIS A 536 13.72 -11.26 -4.76
N LYS A 537 14.81 -10.60 -4.37
CA LYS A 537 15.83 -10.13 -5.30
C LYS A 537 16.48 -11.29 -6.05
N GLN A 538 16.76 -12.40 -5.37
CA GLN A 538 17.35 -13.59 -6.01
C GLN A 538 16.41 -14.22 -7.03
N VAL A 539 15.12 -14.39 -6.71
CA VAL A 539 14.10 -14.91 -7.64
C VAL A 539 14.00 -14.01 -8.86
N THR A 540 13.79 -12.71 -8.63
CA THR A 540 13.58 -11.75 -9.73
C THR A 540 14.79 -11.56 -10.63
N GLN A 541 15.99 -11.80 -10.14
CA GLN A 541 17.23 -11.74 -10.93
C GLN A 541 17.55 -13.03 -11.69
N LYS A 542 17.05 -14.18 -11.24
CA LYS A 542 17.50 -15.49 -11.74
C LYS A 542 16.40 -16.30 -12.42
N ALA A 543 15.13 -16.00 -12.14
CA ALA A 543 14.02 -16.76 -12.71
C ALA A 543 12.91 -15.85 -13.24
N ILE A 544 12.24 -16.31 -14.29
CA ILE A 544 10.99 -15.75 -14.79
C ILE A 544 9.92 -16.79 -14.46
N MET A 545 8.97 -16.41 -13.61
CA MET A 545 7.97 -17.33 -13.07
C MET A 545 6.60 -17.12 -13.68
N PRO A 546 5.80 -18.17 -13.89
CA PRO A 546 4.44 -18.08 -14.42
C PRO A 546 3.43 -17.64 -13.34
N VAL A 547 3.68 -16.48 -12.75
CA VAL A 547 2.86 -15.90 -11.69
C VAL A 547 2.40 -14.50 -12.09
N GLU A 548 1.29 -14.05 -11.54
CA GLU A 548 0.79 -12.69 -11.78
C GLU A 548 1.60 -11.62 -11.04
N SER A 549 2.29 -12.00 -9.97
CA SER A 549 3.09 -11.11 -9.14
C SER A 549 4.27 -11.84 -8.52
N TYR A 550 5.39 -11.12 -8.37
CA TYR A 550 6.56 -11.62 -7.65
C TYR A 550 6.48 -11.40 -6.13
N ALA A 551 5.32 -11.09 -5.58
CA ALA A 551 5.10 -11.12 -4.14
C ALA A 551 5.23 -12.55 -3.59
N LEU A 552 5.51 -12.69 -2.28
CA LEU A 552 5.74 -13.99 -1.65
C LEU A 552 4.56 -14.96 -1.85
N LYS A 553 3.33 -14.49 -1.67
CA LYS A 553 2.12 -15.34 -1.76
C LYS A 553 1.88 -15.96 -3.15
N PRO A 554 1.87 -15.21 -4.25
CA PRO A 554 1.73 -15.78 -5.58
C PRO A 554 2.82 -16.81 -5.91
N ILE A 555 4.07 -16.54 -5.56
CA ILE A 555 5.18 -17.46 -5.79
C ILE A 555 5.01 -18.74 -4.96
N ALA A 556 4.79 -18.61 -3.66
CA ALA A 556 4.67 -19.75 -2.77
C ALA A 556 3.43 -20.63 -3.10
N ARG A 557 2.30 -20.02 -3.47
CA ARG A 557 1.12 -20.75 -3.93
C ARG A 557 1.37 -21.51 -5.22
N TRP A 558 2.07 -20.91 -6.18
CA TRP A 558 2.47 -21.62 -7.38
C TRP A 558 3.34 -22.84 -7.07
N LEU A 559 4.15 -22.78 -5.99
CA LEU A 559 4.95 -23.89 -5.47
C LEU A 559 4.14 -24.89 -4.62
N GLY A 560 2.84 -24.67 -4.42
CA GLY A 560 1.96 -25.55 -3.66
C GLY A 560 1.93 -25.28 -2.15
N PHE A 561 2.37 -24.11 -1.70
CA PHE A 561 2.27 -23.71 -0.30
C PHE A 561 1.06 -22.79 -0.08
N ASP A 562 0.24 -23.13 0.91
CA ASP A 562 -0.88 -22.31 1.36
C ASP A 562 -0.72 -21.92 2.84
N TRP A 563 -1.14 -20.69 3.15
CA TRP A 563 -1.20 -20.18 4.51
C TRP A 563 -2.30 -20.90 5.31
N ARG A 564 -2.05 -21.17 6.58
CA ARG A 564 -3.03 -21.79 7.50
C ARG A 564 -4.31 -20.97 7.62
N ASP A 565 -4.21 -19.65 7.52
CA ASP A 565 -5.36 -18.76 7.39
C ASP A 565 -5.36 -18.11 6.00
N ALA A 566 -6.31 -18.52 5.16
CA ALA A 566 -6.43 -18.03 3.78
C ALA A 566 -6.74 -16.52 3.69
N LYS A 567 -7.33 -15.92 4.73
CA LYS A 567 -7.66 -14.49 4.80
C LYS A 567 -6.52 -13.64 5.34
N ALA A 568 -5.55 -14.23 6.05
CA ALA A 568 -4.44 -13.51 6.62
C ALA A 568 -3.58 -12.85 5.53
N ASN A 569 -3.23 -11.62 5.74
CA ASN A 569 -2.26 -10.83 4.96
C ASN A 569 -1.73 -9.69 5.84
N GLY A 570 -0.67 -8.99 5.41
CA GLY A 570 -0.07 -7.92 6.21
C GLY A 570 -1.07 -6.80 6.58
N ALA A 571 -2.02 -6.45 5.70
CA ALA A 571 -3.07 -5.48 6.01
C ALA A 571 -4.03 -5.98 7.10
N GLN A 572 -4.34 -7.28 7.09
CA GLN A 572 -5.16 -7.91 8.13
C GLN A 572 -4.41 -7.98 9.47
N CYS A 573 -3.10 -8.21 9.46
CA CYS A 573 -2.28 -8.18 10.68
C CYS A 573 -2.29 -6.80 11.35
N VAL A 574 -2.24 -5.71 10.57
CA VAL A 574 -2.42 -4.35 11.08
C VAL A 574 -3.79 -4.16 11.75
N CYS A 575 -4.86 -4.68 11.13
CA CYS A 575 -6.21 -4.62 11.75
C CYS A 575 -6.28 -5.43 13.04
N TRP A 576 -5.75 -6.65 13.04
CA TRP A 576 -5.75 -7.51 14.22
C TRP A 576 -4.94 -6.92 15.37
N TYR A 577 -3.79 -6.28 15.09
CA TYR A 577 -3.01 -5.64 16.13
C TYR A 577 -3.71 -4.39 16.70
N ASP A 578 -4.32 -3.56 15.86
CA ASP A 578 -5.14 -2.41 16.26
C ASP A 578 -6.34 -2.85 17.13
N ASP A 579 -7.02 -3.94 16.74
CA ASP A 579 -8.15 -4.50 17.49
C ASP A 579 -7.67 -5.16 18.80
N TRP A 580 -6.50 -5.82 18.81
CA TRP A 580 -5.86 -6.31 20.03
C TRP A 580 -5.63 -5.19 21.05
N LEU A 581 -5.05 -4.07 20.62
CA LEU A 581 -4.79 -2.93 21.50
C LEU A 581 -6.07 -2.34 22.12
N LYS A 582 -7.22 -2.51 21.45
CA LYS A 582 -8.53 -2.03 21.94
C LYS A 582 -9.26 -3.02 22.81
N THR A 583 -9.20 -4.30 22.46
CA THR A 583 -10.06 -5.36 23.06
C THR A 583 -9.32 -6.24 24.04
N GLY A 584 -8.00 -6.39 23.92
CA GLY A 584 -7.21 -7.38 24.66
C GLY A 584 -7.46 -8.82 24.22
N ASP A 585 -8.07 -9.06 23.05
CA ASP A 585 -8.34 -10.42 22.53
C ASP A 585 -7.05 -11.07 22.03
N ARG A 586 -6.51 -11.97 22.84
CA ARG A 586 -5.24 -12.65 22.58
C ARG A 586 -5.26 -13.55 21.34
N SER A 587 -6.42 -14.01 20.91
CA SER A 587 -6.56 -14.82 19.71
C SER A 587 -6.09 -14.09 18.44
N LEU A 588 -6.19 -12.75 18.43
CA LEU A 588 -5.72 -11.90 17.35
C LEU A 588 -4.19 -11.92 17.24
N LEU A 589 -3.49 -11.83 18.38
CA LEU A 589 -2.02 -11.96 18.39
C LEU A 589 -1.56 -13.34 17.93
N GLU A 590 -2.26 -14.40 18.35
CA GLU A 590 -1.97 -15.76 17.91
C GLU A 590 -2.15 -15.94 16.41
N ALA A 591 -3.17 -15.28 15.82
CA ALA A 591 -3.37 -15.28 14.37
C ALA A 591 -2.22 -14.58 13.64
N ILE A 592 -1.77 -13.42 14.15
CA ILE A 592 -0.61 -12.70 13.61
C ILE A 592 0.66 -13.56 13.68
N VAL A 593 0.94 -14.18 14.82
CA VAL A 593 2.13 -15.05 14.99
C VAL A 593 2.10 -16.23 14.01
N ARG A 594 0.92 -16.86 13.82
CA ARG A 594 0.77 -17.94 12.82
C ARG A 594 1.01 -17.45 11.39
N TYR A 595 0.53 -16.26 11.06
CA TYR A 595 0.73 -15.68 9.74
C TYR A 595 2.20 -15.39 9.47
N ASN A 596 2.90 -14.76 10.41
CA ASN A 596 4.33 -14.47 10.31
C ASN A 596 5.19 -15.74 10.23
N GLU A 597 4.81 -16.81 10.98
CA GLU A 597 5.45 -18.12 10.82
C GLU A 597 5.26 -18.70 9.42
N ASP A 598 4.06 -18.54 8.83
CA ASP A 598 3.77 -19.00 7.47
C ASP A 598 4.59 -18.22 6.44
N ASP A 599 4.81 -16.91 6.62
CA ASP A 599 5.67 -16.09 5.74
C ASP A 599 7.14 -16.53 5.81
N CYS A 600 7.66 -16.84 7.01
CA CYS A 600 8.99 -17.46 7.17
C CYS A 600 9.08 -18.80 6.43
N ARG A 601 8.06 -19.68 6.54
CA ARG A 601 8.01 -20.98 5.87
C ARG A 601 7.89 -20.84 4.36
N ALA A 602 7.08 -19.90 3.88
CA ALA A 602 6.97 -19.59 2.46
C ALA A 602 8.31 -19.15 1.88
N THR A 603 9.04 -18.26 2.57
CA THR A 603 10.38 -17.83 2.19
C THR A 603 11.37 -19.01 2.12
N TYR A 604 11.29 -19.94 3.06
CA TYR A 604 12.07 -21.18 3.06
C TYR A 604 11.78 -22.03 1.82
N ILE A 605 10.51 -22.27 1.49
CA ILE A 605 10.11 -23.07 0.33
C ILE A 605 10.57 -22.40 -0.98
N VAL A 606 10.40 -21.08 -1.10
CA VAL A 606 10.85 -20.33 -2.29
C VAL A 606 12.36 -20.41 -2.44
N LYS A 607 13.12 -20.26 -1.35
CA LYS A 607 14.59 -20.39 -1.36
C LYS A 607 15.03 -21.80 -1.82
N ASP A 608 14.42 -22.85 -1.28
CA ASP A 608 14.76 -24.22 -1.62
C ASP A 608 14.43 -24.55 -3.08
N TRP A 609 13.24 -24.11 -3.54
CA TRP A 609 12.87 -24.23 -4.93
C TRP A 609 13.88 -23.52 -5.85
N LEU A 610 14.25 -22.26 -5.55
CA LEU A 610 15.18 -21.50 -6.36
C LEU A 610 16.57 -22.18 -6.39
N THR A 611 17.03 -22.70 -5.26
CA THR A 611 18.30 -23.43 -5.19
C THR A 611 18.27 -24.65 -6.13
N ASN A 612 17.22 -25.46 -6.06
CA ASN A 612 17.06 -26.64 -6.91
C ASN A 612 16.86 -26.29 -8.38
N PHE A 613 16.15 -25.19 -8.67
CA PHE A 613 15.96 -24.69 -10.03
C PHE A 613 17.29 -24.30 -10.67
N LEU A 614 18.13 -23.55 -9.96
CA LEU A 614 19.44 -23.14 -10.45
C LEU A 614 20.38 -24.32 -10.66
N LEU A 615 20.40 -25.30 -9.74
CA LEU A 615 21.23 -26.52 -9.88
C LEU A 615 20.85 -27.38 -11.11
N LYS A 616 19.57 -27.38 -11.49
CA LYS A 616 19.11 -28.11 -12.69
C LYS A 616 19.49 -27.42 -14.01
N HIS A 617 19.79 -26.14 -13.97
CA HIS A 617 20.12 -25.34 -15.17
C HIS A 617 21.60 -24.93 -15.18
N GLU A 618 22.43 -25.54 -14.32
CA GLU A 618 23.89 -25.46 -14.47
C GLU A 618 24.33 -26.10 -15.79
N PRO A 619 25.19 -25.41 -16.59
CA PRO A 619 25.69 -25.95 -17.85
C PRO A 619 26.59 -27.17 -17.66
#